data_80ab1f046ce604794df837ed2340cc5f
#
_entry.id   80ab1f046ce604794df837ed2340cc5f
#
_cell.length_a   1.000
_cell.length_b   1.000
_cell.length_c   1.000
_cell.angle_alpha   90.00
_cell.angle_beta   90.00
_cell.angle_gamma   90.00
#
_symmetry.space_group_name_H-M   'P 1'
#
loop_
_entity.id
_entity.type
_entity.pdbx_description
1 polymer ?
#
loop_
_entity_poly.entity_id
_entity_poly.type
_entity_poly.pdbx_seq_one_letter_code
_entity_poly.pdbx_strand_id
1 'polypeptide(L)'
;MDTTTAAPQPDHGPLRVVVGCDDAGLDYKEALKRDLAADPRVAEVWDVGVGTGEHVAYPHVAVEAARRVAEGRADRALLVCGTGLGVAISANKVPGIRAVTAHDSYSVRRSVLSNNAQVLCFGQRVIGLELARTLVDEWLGQRFDERSASAEKVAAIGGYERS
;
A
#
# COMPACT_ATOMS: atom_id res chain seq x y z
N MET A 1 -15.91 10.14 -32.61
CA MET A 1 -14.67 9.80 -31.89
C MET A 1 -14.50 10.84 -30.79
N ASP A 2 -15.05 10.56 -29.61
CA ASP A 2 -14.94 11.46 -28.46
C ASP A 2 -13.61 11.19 -27.77
N THR A 3 -12.65 12.08 -28.01
CA THR A 3 -11.44 12.16 -27.22
C THR A 3 -11.76 12.93 -25.94
N THR A 4 -12.31 12.24 -24.95
CA THR A 4 -12.44 12.82 -23.63
C THR A 4 -11.03 12.93 -23.03
N THR A 5 -10.42 14.09 -23.19
CA THR A 5 -9.18 14.44 -22.50
C THR A 5 -9.48 14.45 -21.01
N ALA A 6 -8.98 13.45 -20.29
CA ALA A 6 -9.08 13.42 -18.83
C ALA A 6 -8.48 14.72 -18.27
N ALA A 7 -9.22 15.41 -17.40
CA ALA A 7 -8.71 16.58 -16.71
C ALA A 7 -7.42 16.21 -15.96
N PRO A 8 -6.39 17.09 -15.96
CA PRO A 8 -5.16 16.82 -15.25
C PRO A 8 -5.47 16.56 -13.76
N GLN A 9 -5.01 15.43 -13.28
CA GLN A 9 -5.08 15.11 -11.84
C GLN A 9 -4.30 16.18 -11.07
N PRO A 10 -4.78 16.62 -9.90
CA PRO A 10 -4.02 17.55 -9.08
C PRO A 10 -2.63 16.94 -8.80
N ASP A 11 -1.61 17.74 -8.93
CA ASP A 11 -0.23 17.34 -8.68
C ASP A 11 -0.06 17.05 -7.18
N HIS A 12 -0.33 15.82 -6.81
CA HIS A 12 0.02 15.30 -5.49
C HIS A 12 1.50 14.96 -5.56
N GLY A 13 2.37 15.77 -5.02
CA GLY A 13 3.82 15.58 -5.02
C GLY A 13 4.28 14.13 -4.74
N PRO A 14 5.59 13.87 -4.72
CA PRO A 14 6.12 12.53 -4.51
C PRO A 14 5.64 11.93 -3.18
N LEU A 15 5.40 10.62 -3.17
CA LEU A 15 4.86 9.88 -2.04
C LEU A 15 5.94 9.54 -1.00
N ARG A 16 5.58 9.61 0.27
CA ARG A 16 6.35 9.04 1.38
C ARG A 16 5.80 7.63 1.62
N VAL A 17 6.64 6.62 1.45
CA VAL A 17 6.23 5.21 1.53
C VAL A 17 6.94 4.53 2.69
N VAL A 18 6.20 3.80 3.51
CA VAL A 18 6.76 2.89 4.51
C VAL A 18 6.69 1.45 3.99
N VAL A 19 7.77 0.70 4.19
CA VAL A 19 7.84 -0.73 3.83
C VAL A 19 8.04 -1.58 5.07
N GLY A 20 7.52 -2.79 5.06
CA GLY A 20 7.71 -3.75 6.14
C GLY A 20 7.40 -5.17 5.70
N CYS A 21 7.96 -6.13 6.43
CA CYS A 21 7.74 -7.57 6.22
C CYS A 21 7.98 -8.36 7.49
N ASP A 22 7.58 -9.62 7.49
CA ASP A 22 8.14 -10.65 8.35
C ASP A 22 9.27 -11.41 7.61
N ASP A 23 9.78 -12.48 8.21
CA ASP A 23 10.85 -13.30 7.62
C ASP A 23 10.49 -13.83 6.24
N ALA A 24 9.23 -14.21 6.03
CA ALA A 24 8.77 -14.80 4.78
C ALA A 24 8.68 -13.79 3.62
N GLY A 25 8.66 -12.50 3.91
CA GLY A 25 8.58 -11.42 2.92
C GLY A 25 9.88 -10.66 2.69
N LEU A 26 10.98 -11.05 3.34
CA LEU A 26 12.21 -10.25 3.38
C LEU A 26 12.81 -9.97 2.00
N ASP A 27 12.93 -10.99 1.15
CA ASP A 27 13.59 -10.81 -0.16
C ASP A 27 12.82 -9.82 -1.04
N TYR A 28 11.49 -9.94 -1.06
CA TYR A 28 10.65 -9.02 -1.85
C TYR A 28 10.63 -7.63 -1.26
N LYS A 29 10.53 -7.50 0.08
CA LYS A 29 10.58 -6.19 0.72
C LYS A 29 11.90 -5.48 0.40
N GLU A 30 13.03 -6.16 0.46
CA GLU A 30 14.32 -5.56 0.15
C GLU A 30 14.46 -5.16 -1.35
N ALA A 31 13.97 -6.00 -2.27
CA ALA A 31 13.97 -5.68 -3.70
C ALA A 31 13.08 -4.48 -4.00
N LEU A 32 11.84 -4.50 -3.53
CA LEU A 32 10.86 -3.43 -3.75
C LEU A 32 11.25 -2.13 -3.05
N LYS A 33 11.88 -2.20 -1.89
CA LYS A 33 12.44 -1.02 -1.21
C LYS A 33 13.49 -0.29 -2.06
N ARG A 34 14.39 -1.04 -2.70
CA ARG A 34 15.39 -0.46 -3.62
C ARG A 34 14.73 0.19 -4.83
N ASP A 35 13.74 -0.49 -5.41
CA ASP A 35 13.01 0.04 -6.57
C ASP A 35 12.23 1.33 -6.21
N LEU A 36 11.56 1.34 -5.07
CA LEU A 36 10.85 2.51 -4.55
C LEU A 36 11.79 3.70 -4.28
N ALA A 37 12.96 3.44 -3.69
CA ALA A 37 13.94 4.50 -3.39
C ALA A 37 14.53 5.13 -4.67
N ALA A 38 14.52 4.42 -5.78
CA ALA A 38 14.98 4.91 -7.09
C ALA A 38 13.86 5.56 -7.92
N ASP A 39 12.61 5.47 -7.50
CA ASP A 39 11.47 5.98 -8.27
C ASP A 39 11.24 7.47 -8.00
N PRO A 40 11.20 8.34 -9.03
CA PRO A 40 11.01 9.78 -8.85
C PRO A 40 9.64 10.17 -8.26
N ARG A 41 8.66 9.26 -8.27
CA ARG A 41 7.34 9.44 -7.64
C ARG A 41 7.36 9.22 -6.13
N VAL A 42 8.51 8.77 -5.58
CA VAL A 42 8.70 8.50 -4.17
C VAL A 42 9.70 9.50 -3.57
N ALA A 43 9.26 10.26 -2.58
CA ALA A 43 10.09 11.25 -1.90
C ALA A 43 10.99 10.60 -0.84
N GLU A 44 10.46 9.59 -0.14
CA GLU A 44 11.11 8.95 0.99
C GLU A 44 10.59 7.53 1.17
N VAL A 45 11.50 6.62 1.56
CA VAL A 45 11.15 5.24 1.92
C VAL A 45 11.64 4.96 3.33
N TRP A 46 10.72 4.55 4.21
CA TRP A 46 11.04 4.11 5.57
C TRP A 46 10.81 2.61 5.72
N ASP A 47 11.76 1.93 6.33
CA ASP A 47 11.70 0.50 6.59
C ASP A 47 11.43 0.27 8.09
N VAL A 48 10.32 -0.39 8.39
CA VAL A 48 9.94 -0.73 9.77
C VAL A 48 10.27 -2.18 10.13
N GLY A 49 11.04 -2.86 9.29
CA GLY A 49 11.54 -4.22 9.53
C GLY A 49 10.74 -5.27 8.74
N VAL A 50 11.15 -6.54 8.80
CA VAL A 50 12.36 -6.97 9.52
C VAL A 50 13.59 -6.84 8.62
N GLY A 51 14.77 -6.81 9.21
CA GLY A 51 16.05 -6.95 8.52
C GLY A 51 16.58 -8.39 8.54
N THR A 52 17.73 -8.60 7.90
CA THR A 52 18.38 -9.91 7.88
C THR A 52 18.70 -10.38 9.30
N GLY A 53 18.24 -11.59 9.65
CA GLY A 53 18.45 -12.18 10.97
C GLY A 53 17.52 -11.68 12.07
N GLU A 54 16.60 -10.77 11.77
CA GLU A 54 15.56 -10.32 12.69
C GLU A 54 14.30 -11.20 12.54
N HIS A 55 13.66 -11.46 13.67
CA HIS A 55 12.44 -12.26 13.72
C HIS A 55 11.37 -11.52 14.51
N VAL A 56 10.45 -10.88 13.80
CA VAL A 56 9.30 -10.20 14.37
C VAL A 56 8.03 -10.70 13.68
N ALA A 57 7.02 -11.02 14.48
CA ALA A 57 5.74 -11.48 13.94
C ALA A 57 5.09 -10.39 13.06
N TYR A 58 4.53 -10.78 11.91
CA TYR A 58 3.94 -9.87 10.94
C TYR A 58 2.93 -8.86 11.51
N PRO A 59 2.13 -9.16 12.55
CA PRO A 59 1.17 -8.18 13.07
C PRO A 59 1.83 -6.91 13.61
N HIS A 60 2.96 -7.06 14.30
CA HIS A 60 3.66 -5.91 14.90
C HIS A 60 4.24 -4.99 13.83
N VAL A 61 4.85 -5.54 12.80
CA VAL A 61 5.38 -4.78 11.66
C VAL A 61 4.25 -4.08 10.89
N ALA A 62 3.17 -4.80 10.63
CA ALA A 62 2.03 -4.26 9.88
C ALA A 62 1.34 -3.11 10.63
N VAL A 63 1.14 -3.24 11.94
CA VAL A 63 0.55 -2.20 12.77
C VAL A 63 1.46 -0.97 12.86
N GLU A 64 2.77 -1.15 13.00
CA GLU A 64 3.72 -0.02 13.02
C GLU A 64 3.68 0.76 11.70
N ALA A 65 3.72 0.07 10.56
CA ALA A 65 3.60 0.71 9.25
C ALA A 65 2.27 1.45 9.09
N ALA A 66 1.17 0.81 9.46
CA ALA A 66 -0.16 1.39 9.38
C ALA A 66 -0.33 2.64 10.27
N ARG A 67 0.24 2.63 11.48
CA ARG A 67 0.24 3.80 12.37
C ARG A 67 0.97 4.99 11.77
N ARG A 68 2.11 4.78 11.09
CA ARG A 68 2.83 5.87 10.42
C ARG A 68 1.98 6.53 9.34
N VAL A 69 1.19 5.75 8.62
CA VAL A 69 0.25 6.29 7.63
C VAL A 69 -0.91 7.00 8.32
N ALA A 70 -1.53 6.40 9.33
CA ALA A 70 -2.65 7.00 10.05
C ALA A 70 -2.29 8.34 10.74
N GLU A 71 -1.06 8.46 11.21
CA GLU A 71 -0.52 9.67 11.85
C GLU A 71 0.00 10.72 10.84
N GLY A 72 -0.12 10.48 9.54
CA GLY A 72 0.33 11.40 8.49
C GLY A 72 1.85 11.49 8.33
N ARG A 73 2.61 10.56 8.92
CA ARG A 73 4.07 10.47 8.78
C ARG A 73 4.50 9.78 7.48
N ALA A 74 3.61 9.01 6.88
CA ALA A 74 3.75 8.43 5.55
C ALA A 74 2.42 8.55 4.80
N ASP A 75 2.47 8.48 3.48
CA ASP A 75 1.28 8.56 2.64
C ASP A 75 0.74 7.17 2.31
N ARG A 76 1.63 6.20 2.15
CA ARG A 76 1.30 4.80 1.82
C ARG A 76 2.24 3.81 2.48
N ALA A 77 1.78 2.57 2.57
CA ALA A 77 2.59 1.45 3.04
C ALA A 77 2.57 0.28 2.05
N LEU A 78 3.72 -0.38 1.91
CA LEU A 78 3.87 -1.64 1.17
C LEU A 78 4.33 -2.72 2.15
N LEU A 79 3.52 -3.75 2.33
CA LEU A 79 3.78 -4.82 3.29
C LEU A 79 3.89 -6.16 2.58
N VAL A 80 4.85 -6.98 3.00
CA VAL A 80 5.07 -8.32 2.45
C VAL A 80 5.16 -9.34 3.56
N CYS A 81 4.43 -10.43 3.40
CA CYS A 81 4.63 -11.66 4.20
C CYS A 81 4.55 -12.88 3.28
N GLY A 82 4.37 -14.07 3.80
CA GLY A 82 4.24 -15.26 2.96
C GLY A 82 3.05 -15.24 2.01
N THR A 83 1.91 -14.73 2.46
CA THR A 83 0.64 -14.69 1.70
C THR A 83 0.11 -13.29 1.42
N GLY A 84 0.57 -12.29 2.15
CA GLY A 84 0.01 -10.93 2.12
C GLY A 84 -1.29 -10.78 2.92
N LEU A 85 -1.84 -11.88 3.47
CA LEU A 85 -3.13 -11.87 4.16
C LEU A 85 -3.01 -11.33 5.59
N GLY A 86 -2.09 -11.89 6.37
CA GLY A 86 -1.93 -11.54 7.78
C GLY A 86 -1.49 -10.09 7.98
N VAL A 87 -0.62 -9.57 7.14
CA VAL A 87 -0.21 -8.15 7.18
C VAL A 87 -1.36 -7.22 6.84
N ALA A 88 -2.22 -7.59 5.89
CA ALA A 88 -3.41 -6.80 5.54
C ALA A 88 -4.43 -6.78 6.69
N ILE A 89 -4.74 -7.94 7.26
CA ILE A 89 -5.67 -8.06 8.39
C ILE A 89 -5.16 -7.23 9.57
N SER A 90 -3.88 -7.33 9.88
CA SER A 90 -3.25 -6.61 11.01
C SER A 90 -3.24 -5.10 10.80
N ALA A 91 -2.87 -4.63 9.61
CA ALA A 91 -2.88 -3.21 9.28
C ALA A 91 -4.29 -2.60 9.39
N ASN A 92 -5.33 -3.35 9.00
CA ASN A 92 -6.72 -2.92 9.12
C ASN A 92 -7.22 -2.78 10.57
N LYS A 93 -6.46 -3.22 11.58
CA LYS A 93 -6.79 -2.96 12.99
C LYS A 93 -6.46 -1.53 13.42
N VAL A 94 -5.74 -0.78 12.62
CA VAL A 94 -5.43 0.63 12.90
C VAL A 94 -6.56 1.49 12.33
N PRO A 95 -7.26 2.30 13.14
CA PRO A 95 -8.33 3.17 12.67
C PRO A 95 -7.86 4.12 11.54
N GLY A 96 -8.71 4.30 10.53
CA GLY A 96 -8.42 5.12 9.36
C GLY A 96 -7.62 4.40 8.26
N ILE A 97 -7.18 3.18 8.49
CA ILE A 97 -6.39 2.40 7.53
C ILE A 97 -7.27 1.44 6.73
N ARG A 98 -7.04 1.43 5.43
CA ARG A 98 -7.59 0.46 4.48
C ARG A 98 -6.43 -0.26 3.81
N ALA A 99 -6.18 -1.49 4.25
CA ALA A 99 -5.16 -2.37 3.72
C ALA A 99 -5.78 -3.48 2.87
N VAL A 100 -5.16 -3.76 1.76
CA VAL A 100 -5.64 -4.80 0.83
C VAL A 100 -4.52 -5.72 0.43
N THR A 101 -4.85 -7.00 0.25
CA THR A 101 -4.02 -7.95 -0.49
C THR A 101 -4.52 -7.96 -1.93
N ALA A 102 -3.70 -7.50 -2.88
CA ALA A 102 -4.09 -7.41 -4.27
C ALA A 102 -2.94 -7.89 -5.17
N HIS A 103 -3.18 -8.99 -5.89
CA HIS A 103 -2.18 -9.70 -6.68
C HIS A 103 -2.45 -9.64 -8.19
N ASP A 104 -3.28 -8.71 -8.62
CA ASP A 104 -3.59 -8.45 -10.02
C ASP A 104 -3.71 -6.95 -10.28
N SER A 105 -3.51 -6.59 -11.54
CA SER A 105 -3.49 -5.20 -12.01
C SER A 105 -4.81 -4.46 -11.75
N TYR A 106 -5.94 -5.11 -12.01
CA TYR A 106 -7.24 -4.49 -11.83
C TYR A 106 -7.51 -4.20 -10.35
N SER A 107 -7.30 -5.19 -9.47
CA SER A 107 -7.50 -5.02 -8.03
C SER A 107 -6.59 -3.96 -7.42
N VAL A 108 -5.33 -3.91 -7.83
CA VAL A 108 -4.37 -2.89 -7.36
C VAL A 108 -4.85 -1.49 -7.73
N ARG A 109 -5.23 -1.26 -8.96
CA ARG A 109 -5.76 0.05 -9.37
C ARG A 109 -7.05 0.40 -8.63
N ARG A 110 -7.98 -0.55 -8.53
CA ARG A 110 -9.27 -0.31 -7.87
C ARG A 110 -9.13 -0.12 -6.35
N SER A 111 -8.11 -0.72 -5.73
CA SER A 111 -7.86 -0.50 -4.31
C SER A 111 -7.66 0.98 -3.97
N VAL A 112 -7.00 1.72 -4.83
CA VAL A 112 -6.83 3.17 -4.68
C VAL A 112 -8.05 3.91 -5.23
N LEU A 113 -8.42 3.67 -6.49
CA LEU A 113 -9.46 4.45 -7.18
C LEU A 113 -10.87 4.27 -6.59
N SER A 114 -11.17 3.09 -6.03
CA SER A 114 -12.49 2.81 -5.46
C SER A 114 -12.52 2.83 -3.93
N ASN A 115 -11.44 2.44 -3.28
CA ASN A 115 -11.41 2.22 -1.84
C ASN A 115 -10.48 3.16 -1.08
N ASN A 116 -9.71 3.99 -1.78
CA ASN A 116 -8.69 4.85 -1.19
C ASN A 116 -7.81 4.07 -0.20
N ALA A 117 -7.38 2.87 -0.60
CA ALA A 117 -6.52 2.03 0.21
C ALA A 117 -5.11 2.62 0.25
N GLN A 118 -4.61 2.80 1.46
CA GLN A 118 -3.26 3.34 1.69
C GLN A 118 -2.20 2.24 1.76
N VAL A 119 -2.61 1.01 2.07
CA VAL A 119 -1.69 -0.10 2.34
C VAL A 119 -1.92 -1.21 1.31
N LEU A 120 -0.86 -1.51 0.55
CA LEU A 120 -0.82 -2.64 -0.39
C LEU A 120 0.00 -3.78 0.21
N CYS A 121 -0.53 -4.99 0.15
CA CYS A 121 0.10 -6.18 0.72
C CYS A 121 0.30 -7.25 -0.33
N PHE A 122 1.49 -7.88 -0.31
CA PHE A 122 1.86 -8.99 -1.19
C PHE A 122 2.27 -10.24 -0.42
N GLY A 123 2.04 -11.38 -1.05
CA GLY A 123 2.58 -12.67 -0.60
C GLY A 123 3.80 -13.09 -1.42
N GLN A 124 4.98 -13.17 -0.79
CA GLN A 124 6.20 -13.62 -1.47
C GLN A 124 6.08 -15.05 -2.00
N ARG A 125 5.22 -15.87 -1.37
CA ARG A 125 4.93 -17.24 -1.80
C ARG A 125 3.80 -17.34 -2.82
N VAL A 126 3.18 -16.24 -3.19
CA VAL A 126 1.97 -16.21 -4.04
C VAL A 126 2.27 -15.70 -5.45
N ILE A 127 2.98 -14.59 -5.55
CA ILE A 127 3.31 -13.96 -6.85
C ILE A 127 4.83 -13.90 -7.06
N GLY A 128 5.23 -13.87 -8.33
CA GLY A 128 6.62 -13.64 -8.71
C GLY A 128 7.04 -12.18 -8.48
N LEU A 129 8.34 -11.96 -8.30
CA LEU A 129 8.88 -10.63 -8.02
C LEU A 129 8.61 -9.63 -9.15
N GLU A 130 8.71 -10.06 -10.40
CA GLU A 130 8.46 -9.17 -11.55
C GLU A 130 6.99 -8.74 -11.63
N LEU A 131 6.05 -9.62 -11.27
CA LEU A 131 4.67 -9.21 -11.13
C LEU A 131 4.51 -8.20 -9.97
N ALA A 132 5.13 -8.44 -8.84
CA ALA A 132 5.11 -7.50 -7.71
C ALA A 132 5.63 -6.11 -8.12
N ARG A 133 6.72 -6.05 -8.89
CA ARG A 133 7.27 -4.80 -9.45
C ARG A 133 6.27 -4.08 -10.35
N THR A 134 5.64 -4.79 -11.26
CA THR A 134 4.59 -4.24 -12.15
C THR A 134 3.43 -3.67 -11.34
N LEU A 135 2.98 -4.40 -10.33
CA LEU A 135 1.86 -3.96 -9.47
C LEU A 135 2.22 -2.74 -8.63
N VAL A 136 3.44 -2.63 -8.14
CA VAL A 136 3.92 -1.43 -7.42
C VAL A 136 3.99 -0.23 -8.37
N ASP A 137 4.49 -0.42 -9.60
CA ASP A 137 4.52 0.64 -10.60
C ASP A 137 3.12 1.21 -10.89
N GLU A 138 2.15 0.34 -11.11
CA GLU A 138 0.75 0.74 -11.28
C GLU A 138 0.18 1.44 -10.04
N TRP A 139 0.45 0.91 -8.85
CA TRP A 139 -0.02 1.47 -7.58
C TRP A 139 0.50 2.89 -7.32
N LEU A 140 1.77 3.14 -7.63
CA LEU A 140 2.37 4.47 -7.50
C LEU A 140 1.72 5.53 -8.40
N GLY A 141 1.17 5.11 -9.53
CA GLY A 141 0.48 6.00 -10.47
C GLY A 141 -0.96 6.36 -10.09
N GLN A 142 -1.57 5.66 -9.14
CA GLN A 142 -2.98 5.89 -8.82
C GLN A 142 -3.17 6.94 -7.73
N ARG A 143 -4.22 7.74 -7.86
CA ARG A 143 -4.67 8.70 -6.84
C ARG A 143 -6.19 8.59 -6.67
N PHE A 144 -6.66 8.70 -5.43
CA PHE A 144 -8.09 8.73 -5.14
C PHE A 144 -8.67 10.11 -5.46
N ASP A 145 -9.81 10.13 -6.13
CA ASP A 145 -10.56 11.37 -6.36
C ASP A 145 -11.68 11.47 -5.32
N GLU A 146 -11.54 12.42 -4.41
CA GLU A 146 -12.52 12.68 -3.34
C GLU A 146 -13.88 13.17 -3.87
N ARG A 147 -13.96 13.57 -5.14
CA ARG A 147 -15.20 13.97 -5.80
C ARG A 147 -15.85 12.81 -6.56
N SER A 148 -15.20 11.64 -6.58
CA SER A 148 -15.76 10.46 -7.24
C SER A 148 -16.96 9.88 -6.49
N ALA A 149 -17.78 9.11 -7.20
CA ALA A 149 -18.90 8.37 -6.59
C ALA A 149 -18.45 7.33 -5.53
N SER A 150 -17.15 7.04 -5.44
CA SER A 150 -16.59 6.15 -4.42
C SER A 150 -16.38 6.84 -3.07
N ALA A 151 -16.34 8.17 -3.02
CA ALA A 151 -16.02 8.91 -1.79
C ALA A 151 -17.01 8.63 -0.65
N GLU A 152 -18.33 8.59 -0.94
CA GLU A 152 -19.35 8.27 0.06
C GLU A 152 -19.19 6.85 0.63
N LYS A 153 -18.80 5.89 -0.23
CA LYS A 153 -18.56 4.49 0.19
C LYS A 153 -17.33 4.38 1.09
N VAL A 154 -16.27 5.10 0.76
CA VAL A 154 -15.06 5.16 1.60
C VAL A 154 -15.38 5.80 2.96
N ALA A 155 -16.16 6.90 2.97
CA ALA A 155 -16.61 7.51 4.21
C ALA A 155 -17.45 6.56 5.06
N ALA A 156 -18.32 5.75 4.45
CA ALA A 156 -19.12 4.74 5.14
C ALA A 156 -18.25 3.66 5.81
N ILE A 157 -17.17 3.21 5.15
CA ILE A 157 -16.20 2.27 5.76
C ILE A 157 -15.65 2.86 7.07
N GLY A 158 -15.18 4.12 7.04
CA GLY A 158 -14.66 4.80 8.22
C GLY A 158 -15.71 5.03 9.32
N GLY A 159 -16.98 5.06 8.94
CA GLY A 159 -18.09 5.17 9.90
C GLY A 159 -18.19 4.00 10.87
N TYR A 160 -17.87 2.79 10.41
CA TYR A 160 -17.91 1.58 11.23
C TYR A 160 -16.78 1.48 12.27
N GLU A 161 -15.73 2.27 12.14
CA GLU A 161 -14.65 2.32 13.14
C GLU A 161 -15.06 3.03 14.44
N ARG A 162 -16.15 3.78 14.40
CA ARG A 162 -16.64 4.60 15.53
C ARG A 162 -17.85 4.01 16.23
N SER A 163 -18.30 2.82 15.82
CA SER A 163 -19.44 2.12 16.38
C SER A 163 -19.06 1.08 17.43
#